data_429eb1c1e8b8b86e48e5c382f37187a1
#
_entry.id   429eb1c1e8b8b86e48e5c382f37187a1
#
_cell.length_a   1.000
_cell.length_b   1.000
_cell.length_c   1.000
_cell.angle_alpha   90.00
_cell.angle_beta   90.00
_cell.angle_gamma   90.00
#
_symmetry.space_group_name_H-M   'P 1'
#
loop_
_entity.id
_entity.type
_entity.pdbx_description
1 polymer ?
#
loop_
_entity_poly.entity_id
_entity_poly.type
_entity_poly.pdbx_seq_one_letter_code
_entity_poly.pdbx_strand_id
1 'polypeptide(L)'
;MNNKSGFTSWISPSNIALVKYWGKKENQIPINPSISFTLKNCNSKTKVTYSQSNKGFNYEFFFHGEKKKSFNKKIDTFFKRIIQYCPSLNHLSLKIESENTFPHSSGIASSASAFSSLSLCIYEIEKMINENEKDFFNQSSIISRLGSGSASRSIYGPVAVWGKTKHFENSSDDYAIPVNNYHKIFNNYMDTILIVDHEKKDVSSSHGHELMNTHIFKVDRVNKAHENIGDLKKSLISGDLESFIHIVEQEALMLSLIHISEPTRRSM
;
A
#
# COMPACT_ATOMS: atom_id res chain seq x y z
N MET A 1 16.18 16.17 31.39
CA MET A 1 15.51 15.81 30.13
C MET A 1 15.54 14.27 30.03
N ASN A 2 14.39 13.61 30.14
CA ASN A 2 14.36 12.14 30.01
C ASN A 2 14.78 11.76 28.60
N ASN A 3 15.88 11.03 28.45
CA ASN A 3 16.33 10.48 27.17
C ASN A 3 15.20 9.57 26.64
N LYS A 4 14.42 10.06 25.67
CA LYS A 4 13.33 9.27 25.05
C LYS A 4 13.97 8.23 24.14
N SER A 5 13.98 6.98 24.56
CA SER A 5 14.43 5.83 23.77
C SER A 5 13.49 4.66 24.00
N GLY A 6 13.34 3.81 22.99
CA GLY A 6 12.48 2.65 23.06
C GLY A 6 12.39 1.92 21.71
N PHE A 7 11.40 1.08 21.56
CA PHE A 7 11.10 0.42 20.30
C PHE A 7 9.60 0.21 20.11
N THR A 8 9.20 0.09 18.86
CA THR A 8 7.87 -0.36 18.43
C THR A 8 8.01 -1.48 17.42
N SER A 9 7.01 -2.35 17.30
CA SER A 9 7.03 -3.45 16.34
C SER A 9 5.64 -3.79 15.86
N TRP A 10 5.48 -3.81 14.52
CA TRP A 10 4.21 -4.11 13.88
C TRP A 10 4.36 -5.13 12.76
N ILE A 11 3.30 -5.90 12.56
CA ILE A 11 3.14 -6.81 11.44
C ILE A 11 1.99 -6.27 10.58
N SER A 12 2.24 -6.12 9.27
CA SER A 12 1.20 -5.73 8.32
C SER A 12 1.15 -6.72 7.16
N PRO A 13 -0.07 -7.12 6.76
CA PRO A 13 -0.25 -7.99 5.62
C PRO A 13 -0.06 -7.24 4.30
N SER A 14 0.31 -7.97 3.25
CA SER A 14 0.12 -7.49 1.89
C SER A 14 -1.36 -7.50 1.53
N ASN A 15 -1.72 -6.90 0.41
CA ASN A 15 -3.09 -6.90 -0.09
C ASN A 15 -3.13 -7.16 -1.59
N ILE A 16 -4.20 -7.82 -2.06
CA ILE A 16 -4.50 -8.02 -3.47
C ILE A 16 -5.67 -7.13 -3.88
N ALA A 17 -5.44 -6.23 -4.83
CA ALA A 17 -6.50 -5.36 -5.33
C ALA A 17 -7.45 -6.14 -6.25
N LEU A 18 -8.75 -6.03 -5.99
CA LEU A 18 -9.87 -6.57 -6.78
C LEU A 18 -10.27 -5.57 -7.86
N VAL A 19 -10.48 -4.29 -7.49
CA VAL A 19 -10.45 -3.16 -8.45
C VAL A 19 -9.09 -2.51 -8.31
N LYS A 20 -8.34 -2.48 -9.42
CA LYS A 20 -6.91 -2.17 -9.43
C LYS A 20 -6.65 -0.67 -9.22
N TYR A 21 -5.69 -0.37 -8.34
CA TYR A 21 -5.07 0.94 -8.24
C TYR A 21 -4.13 1.14 -9.42
N TRP A 22 -4.48 2.07 -10.33
CA TRP A 22 -3.70 2.30 -11.50
C TRP A 22 -3.66 3.79 -11.89
N GLY A 23 -2.44 4.31 -11.97
CA GLY A 23 -2.23 5.76 -12.12
C GLY A 23 -2.28 6.50 -10.79
N LYS A 24 -1.45 7.52 -10.67
CA LYS A 24 -1.33 8.32 -9.46
C LYS A 24 -0.92 9.76 -9.79
N LYS A 25 -1.36 10.68 -8.94
CA LYS A 25 -0.90 12.06 -8.87
C LYS A 25 0.26 12.17 -7.87
N GLU A 26 0.73 13.38 -7.65
CA GLU A 26 1.72 13.67 -6.61
C GLU A 26 1.29 13.13 -5.24
N ASN A 27 2.27 12.89 -4.36
CA ASN A 27 2.06 12.33 -3.03
C ASN A 27 1.25 11.04 -3.00
N GLN A 28 1.36 10.23 -4.07
CA GLN A 28 0.68 8.94 -4.21
C GLN A 28 -0.86 9.02 -4.24
N ILE A 29 -1.45 10.20 -4.49
CA ILE A 29 -2.90 10.35 -4.63
C ILE A 29 -3.40 9.49 -5.80
N PRO A 30 -4.42 8.63 -5.61
CA PRO A 30 -4.91 7.74 -6.67
C PRO A 30 -5.68 8.51 -7.74
N ILE A 31 -5.65 8.01 -8.98
CA ILE A 31 -6.51 8.56 -10.06
C ILE A 31 -7.91 7.94 -9.99
N ASN A 32 -8.01 6.69 -9.52
CA ASN A 32 -9.27 5.97 -9.35
C ASN A 32 -9.31 5.26 -7.99
N PRO A 33 -10.52 5.02 -7.45
CA PRO A 33 -10.66 4.22 -6.24
C PRO A 33 -10.27 2.77 -6.48
N SER A 34 -9.91 2.09 -5.41
CA SER A 34 -9.51 0.68 -5.42
C SER A 34 -10.00 -0.03 -4.16
N ILE A 35 -10.26 -1.32 -4.27
CA ILE A 35 -10.66 -2.20 -3.17
C ILE A 35 -9.77 -3.44 -3.16
N SER A 36 -9.43 -3.96 -2.00
CA SER A 36 -8.53 -5.11 -1.88
C SER A 36 -8.93 -6.07 -0.78
N PHE A 37 -8.55 -7.33 -0.95
CA PHE A 37 -8.47 -8.31 0.13
C PHE A 37 -7.08 -8.30 0.76
N THR A 38 -7.03 -8.60 2.05
CA THR A 38 -5.81 -8.79 2.83
C THR A 38 -5.27 -10.20 2.64
N LEU A 39 -3.98 -10.31 2.32
CA LEU A 39 -3.26 -11.58 2.21
C LEU A 39 -2.72 -12.00 3.57
N LYS A 40 -3.51 -12.71 4.37
CA LYS A 40 -3.24 -13.03 5.78
C LYS A 40 -1.87 -13.65 6.03
N ASN A 41 -1.36 -14.47 5.12
CA ASN A 41 -0.10 -15.19 5.28
C ASN A 41 1.11 -14.47 4.66
N CYS A 42 0.87 -13.39 3.90
CA CYS A 42 1.92 -12.60 3.26
C CYS A 42 2.15 -11.31 4.04
N ASN A 43 3.05 -11.33 5.01
CA ASN A 43 3.24 -10.24 5.95
C ASN A 43 4.64 -9.63 5.87
N SER A 44 4.74 -8.33 6.18
CA SER A 44 5.99 -7.68 6.57
C SER A 44 5.95 -7.38 8.07
N LYS A 45 7.01 -7.77 8.77
CA LYS A 45 7.23 -7.42 10.16
C LYS A 45 8.32 -6.34 10.21
N THR A 46 8.03 -5.24 10.88
CA THR A 46 8.99 -4.15 11.09
C THR A 46 9.12 -3.84 12.56
N LYS A 47 10.37 -3.71 13.01
CA LYS A 47 10.74 -3.19 14.32
C LYS A 47 11.52 -1.92 14.15
N VAL A 48 11.14 -0.87 14.86
CA VAL A 48 11.83 0.40 14.90
C VAL A 48 12.31 0.66 16.32
N THR A 49 13.64 0.66 16.50
CA THR A 49 14.26 1.12 17.73
C THR A 49 14.62 2.59 17.55
N TYR A 50 14.28 3.42 18.53
CA TYR A 50 14.54 4.86 18.46
C TYR A 50 15.29 5.36 19.68
N SER A 51 16.07 6.40 19.47
CA SER A 51 16.75 7.16 20.52
C SER A 51 16.79 8.63 20.16
N GLN A 52 16.90 9.48 21.16
CA GLN A 52 17.07 10.93 20.94
C GLN A 52 18.39 11.22 20.20
N SER A 53 18.33 12.13 19.24
CA SER A 53 19.47 12.55 18.43
C SER A 53 19.69 14.06 18.52
N ASN A 54 20.88 14.47 18.92
CA ASN A 54 21.31 15.88 18.91
C ASN A 54 21.80 16.34 17.52
N LYS A 55 21.93 15.40 16.57
CA LYS A 55 22.41 15.66 15.19
C LYS A 55 21.27 15.74 14.16
N GLY A 56 20.02 15.80 14.64
CA GLY A 56 18.84 15.75 13.78
C GLY A 56 18.46 14.32 13.39
N PHE A 57 17.49 14.21 12.48
CA PHE A 57 16.98 12.93 12.02
C PHE A 57 18.02 12.12 11.26
N ASN A 58 18.14 10.85 11.63
CA ASN A 58 18.92 9.87 10.90
C ASN A 58 18.35 8.46 11.11
N TYR A 59 18.67 7.53 10.21
CA TYR A 59 18.25 6.15 10.34
C TYR A 59 19.25 5.16 9.73
N GLU A 60 19.17 3.91 10.21
CA GLU A 60 19.79 2.75 9.59
C GLU A 60 18.68 1.74 9.23
N PHE A 61 18.77 1.13 8.03
CA PHE A 61 17.79 0.15 7.57
C PHE A 61 18.42 -1.22 7.33
N PHE A 62 17.78 -2.23 7.90
CA PHE A 62 18.14 -3.64 7.77
C PHE A 62 16.96 -4.44 7.21
N PHE A 63 17.22 -5.29 6.24
CA PHE A 63 16.24 -6.19 5.66
C PHE A 63 16.73 -7.62 5.77
N HIS A 64 15.96 -8.49 6.44
CA HIS A 64 16.39 -9.84 6.83
C HIS A 64 17.77 -9.85 7.54
N GLY A 65 17.99 -8.92 8.44
CA GLY A 65 19.23 -8.79 9.22
C GLY A 65 20.41 -8.12 8.48
N GLU A 66 20.31 -7.88 7.18
CA GLU A 66 21.38 -7.28 6.37
C GLU A 66 21.11 -5.80 6.07
N LYS A 67 22.15 -4.98 6.15
CA LYS A 67 22.07 -3.56 5.77
C LYS A 67 21.87 -3.41 4.26
N LYS A 68 20.71 -2.95 3.81
CA LYS A 68 20.34 -2.87 2.37
C LYS A 68 20.26 -1.42 1.89
N LYS A 69 21.38 -0.89 1.39
CA LYS A 69 21.46 0.47 0.83
C LYS A 69 20.56 0.71 -0.37
N SER A 70 20.20 -0.34 -1.12
CA SER A 70 19.33 -0.25 -2.30
C SER A 70 17.91 0.25 -1.98
N PHE A 71 17.46 0.14 -0.75
CA PHE A 71 16.17 0.65 -0.29
C PHE A 71 16.20 2.12 0.13
N ASN A 72 17.38 2.69 0.41
CA ASN A 72 17.52 4.02 1.00
C ASN A 72 16.76 5.08 0.19
N LYS A 73 16.90 5.10 -1.14
CA LYS A 73 16.22 6.11 -1.98
C LYS A 73 14.70 6.17 -1.75
N LYS A 74 14.04 5.01 -1.58
CA LYS A 74 12.59 4.95 -1.31
C LYS A 74 12.28 5.38 0.12
N ILE A 75 13.10 4.95 1.08
CA ILE A 75 12.94 5.27 2.50
C ILE A 75 13.20 6.76 2.75
N ASP A 76 14.23 7.36 2.13
CA ASP A 76 14.50 8.80 2.18
C ASP A 76 13.32 9.61 1.66
N THR A 77 12.77 9.20 0.51
CA THR A 77 11.58 9.85 -0.06
C THR A 77 10.38 9.75 0.87
N PHE A 78 10.20 8.60 1.52
CA PHE A 78 9.13 8.40 2.49
C PHE A 78 9.29 9.33 3.69
N PHE A 79 10.45 9.34 4.34
CA PHE A 79 10.68 10.19 5.51
C PHE A 79 10.53 11.69 5.19
N LYS A 80 11.04 12.14 4.03
CA LYS A 80 10.83 13.52 3.58
C LYS A 80 9.36 13.93 3.48
N ARG A 81 8.48 12.99 3.10
CA ARG A 81 7.04 13.26 2.97
C ARG A 81 6.30 13.22 4.29
N ILE A 82 6.74 12.37 5.23
CA ILE A 82 6.01 12.15 6.48
C ILE A 82 6.46 13.07 7.63
N ILE A 83 7.58 13.77 7.50
CA ILE A 83 8.14 14.61 8.56
C ILE A 83 7.15 15.64 9.10
N GLN A 84 6.27 16.17 8.23
CA GLN A 84 5.22 17.11 8.61
C GLN A 84 4.10 16.48 9.44
N TYR A 85 3.90 15.15 9.33
CA TYR A 85 2.90 14.39 10.08
C TYR A 85 3.50 13.81 11.37
N CYS A 86 4.80 13.65 11.41
CA CYS A 86 5.55 13.06 12.53
C CYS A 86 6.76 13.96 12.89
N PRO A 87 6.52 15.17 13.43
CA PRO A 87 7.58 16.13 13.72
C PRO A 87 8.60 15.65 14.74
N SER A 88 8.25 14.70 15.62
CA SER A 88 9.20 14.07 16.56
C SER A 88 10.42 13.48 15.87
N LEU A 89 10.26 13.02 14.61
CA LEU A 89 11.35 12.45 13.82
C LEU A 89 12.57 13.39 13.72
N ASN A 90 12.37 14.71 13.70
CA ASN A 90 13.47 15.67 13.61
C ASN A 90 14.54 15.52 14.71
N HIS A 91 14.19 14.88 15.82
CA HIS A 91 15.03 14.73 16.99
C HIS A 91 15.36 13.27 17.31
N LEU A 92 15.16 12.36 16.34
CA LEU A 92 15.35 10.93 16.56
C LEU A 92 16.41 10.32 15.62
N SER A 93 17.10 9.32 16.17
CA SER A 93 17.89 8.33 15.44
C SER A 93 17.13 7.01 15.45
N LEU A 94 16.95 6.40 14.28
CA LEU A 94 16.17 5.16 14.13
C LEU A 94 17.05 4.01 13.65
N LYS A 95 16.86 2.82 14.25
CA LYS A 95 17.25 1.54 13.68
C LYS A 95 16.01 0.81 13.23
N ILE A 96 15.87 0.58 11.92
CA ILE A 96 14.71 -0.04 11.28
C ILE A 96 15.11 -1.44 10.83
N GLU A 97 14.45 -2.45 11.37
CA GLU A 97 14.65 -3.86 11.03
C GLU A 97 13.33 -4.39 10.43
N SER A 98 13.37 -4.85 9.18
CA SER A 98 12.18 -5.34 8.46
C SER A 98 12.45 -6.70 7.84
N GLU A 99 11.42 -7.54 7.82
CA GLU A 99 11.45 -8.87 7.20
C GLU A 99 10.10 -9.20 6.58
N ASN A 100 10.08 -10.04 5.55
CA ASN A 100 8.87 -10.54 4.90
C ASN A 100 8.72 -12.04 5.15
N THR A 101 7.48 -12.53 5.25
CA THR A 101 7.16 -13.97 5.26
C THR A 101 7.10 -14.57 3.85
N PHE A 102 7.35 -13.79 2.82
CA PHE A 102 7.26 -14.16 1.40
C PHE A 102 8.44 -13.57 0.61
N PRO A 103 8.78 -14.13 -0.58
CA PRO A 103 9.91 -13.67 -1.36
C PRO A 103 9.76 -12.19 -1.78
N HIS A 104 10.85 -11.42 -1.63
CA HIS A 104 10.87 -10.04 -2.09
C HIS A 104 10.89 -9.98 -3.64
N SER A 105 10.20 -9.01 -4.21
CA SER A 105 10.07 -8.82 -5.67
C SER A 105 9.25 -9.87 -6.43
N SER A 106 8.57 -10.78 -5.76
CA SER A 106 7.73 -11.85 -6.35
C SER A 106 6.37 -11.39 -6.87
N GLY A 107 6.09 -10.09 -6.94
CA GLY A 107 4.77 -9.59 -7.36
C GLY A 107 3.74 -9.46 -6.24
N ILE A 108 4.04 -9.91 -5.03
CA ILE A 108 3.12 -9.95 -3.86
C ILE A 108 3.02 -8.58 -3.16
N ALA A 109 3.25 -7.49 -3.86
CA ALA A 109 3.14 -6.12 -3.34
C ALA A 109 3.87 -5.88 -2.00
N SER A 110 5.11 -6.38 -1.85
CA SER A 110 5.91 -6.25 -0.62
C SER A 110 6.09 -4.80 -0.14
N SER A 111 6.01 -3.82 -1.05
CA SER A 111 6.02 -2.41 -0.65
C SER A 111 4.76 -1.99 0.11
N ALA A 112 3.61 -2.64 -0.12
CA ALA A 112 2.38 -2.33 0.60
C ALA A 112 2.49 -2.72 2.08
N SER A 113 2.83 -3.97 2.36
CA SER A 113 3.00 -4.46 3.74
C SER A 113 4.16 -3.79 4.48
N ALA A 114 5.31 -3.57 3.79
CA ALA A 114 6.49 -2.96 4.41
C ALA A 114 6.26 -1.50 4.82
N PHE A 115 5.70 -0.65 3.94
CA PHE A 115 5.39 0.73 4.31
C PHE A 115 4.23 0.83 5.29
N SER A 116 3.28 -0.11 5.28
CA SER A 116 2.23 -0.18 6.28
C SER A 116 2.80 -0.49 7.67
N SER A 117 3.59 -1.56 7.82
CA SER A 117 4.19 -1.91 9.11
C SER A 117 5.16 -0.83 9.63
N LEU A 118 5.96 -0.22 8.75
CA LEU A 118 6.84 0.90 9.10
C LEU A 118 6.03 2.11 9.58
N SER A 119 4.95 2.46 8.89
CA SER A 119 4.09 3.60 9.24
C SER A 119 3.41 3.42 10.58
N LEU A 120 2.94 2.21 10.89
CA LEU A 120 2.39 1.89 12.20
C LEU A 120 3.43 2.09 13.31
N CYS A 121 4.66 1.60 13.10
CA CYS A 121 5.75 1.82 14.06
C CYS A 121 6.06 3.32 14.26
N ILE A 122 6.20 4.07 13.16
CA ILE A 122 6.56 5.49 13.22
C ILE A 122 5.45 6.31 13.87
N TYR A 123 4.18 6.07 13.51
CA TYR A 123 3.09 6.83 14.10
C TYR A 123 2.83 6.48 15.57
N GLU A 124 3.11 5.23 15.98
CA GLU A 124 3.09 4.84 17.39
C GLU A 124 4.15 5.61 18.20
N ILE A 125 5.38 5.75 17.66
CA ILE A 125 6.44 6.57 18.27
C ILE A 125 6.00 8.04 18.37
N GLU A 126 5.45 8.60 17.29
CA GLU A 126 4.93 9.98 17.26
C GLU A 126 3.87 10.20 18.34
N LYS A 127 2.91 9.26 18.44
CA LYS A 127 1.82 9.33 19.42
C LYS A 127 2.33 9.24 20.86
N MET A 128 3.32 8.36 21.13
CA MET A 128 3.93 8.25 22.46
C MET A 128 4.72 9.49 22.88
N ILE A 129 5.33 10.19 21.90
CA ILE A 129 6.17 11.36 22.21
C ILE A 129 5.32 12.63 22.36
N ASN A 130 4.32 12.83 21.53
CA ASN A 130 3.53 14.05 21.42
C ASN A 130 2.10 13.93 21.98
N GLU A 131 1.74 12.78 22.59
CA GLU A 131 0.42 12.54 23.19
C GLU A 131 -0.73 12.90 22.24
N ASN A 132 -0.59 12.54 20.96
CA ASN A 132 -1.51 12.92 19.90
C ASN A 132 -2.82 12.10 19.98
N GLU A 133 -3.95 12.77 20.07
CA GLU A 133 -5.30 12.14 20.18
C GLU A 133 -5.92 11.71 18.85
N LYS A 134 -5.29 12.02 17.71
CA LYS A 134 -5.82 11.64 16.39
C LYS A 134 -5.96 10.12 16.26
N ASP A 135 -6.91 9.70 15.45
CA ASP A 135 -7.14 8.29 15.15
C ASP A 135 -5.87 7.60 14.63
N PHE A 136 -5.41 6.59 15.36
CA PHE A 136 -4.14 5.92 15.11
C PHE A 136 -4.09 5.25 13.73
N PHE A 137 -5.11 4.49 13.38
CA PHE A 137 -5.13 3.74 12.11
C PHE A 137 -5.37 4.66 10.92
N ASN A 138 -6.21 5.69 11.06
CA ASN A 138 -6.41 6.67 10.00
C ASN A 138 -5.12 7.41 9.68
N GLN A 139 -4.43 7.94 10.69
CA GLN A 139 -3.15 8.63 10.48
C GLN A 139 -2.05 7.69 9.94
N SER A 140 -1.97 6.46 10.44
CA SER A 140 -1.07 5.45 9.90
C SER A 140 -1.36 5.14 8.43
N SER A 141 -2.65 5.14 8.02
CA SER A 141 -3.06 4.97 6.64
C SER A 141 -2.61 6.13 5.75
N ILE A 142 -2.76 7.39 6.23
CA ILE A 142 -2.27 8.59 5.53
C ILE A 142 -0.77 8.50 5.28
N ILE A 143 0.02 8.25 6.32
CA ILE A 143 1.48 8.23 6.18
C ILE A 143 1.97 7.01 5.37
N SER A 144 1.32 5.85 5.49
CA SER A 144 1.70 4.65 4.72
C SER A 144 1.51 4.86 3.21
N ARG A 145 0.43 5.54 2.80
CA ARG A 145 0.20 5.96 1.41
C ARG A 145 1.39 6.73 0.85
N LEU A 146 2.00 7.61 1.63
CA LEU A 146 3.12 8.44 1.19
C LEU A 146 4.39 7.62 0.86
N GLY A 147 4.51 6.42 1.42
CA GLY A 147 5.56 5.45 1.07
C GLY A 147 5.21 4.59 -0.14
N SER A 148 3.99 4.06 -0.14
CA SER A 148 3.43 3.27 -1.24
C SER A 148 1.90 3.42 -1.22
N GLY A 149 1.29 3.86 -2.33
CA GLY A 149 -0.14 4.13 -2.36
C GLY A 149 -0.98 2.96 -1.82
N SER A 150 -0.72 1.74 -2.29
CA SER A 150 -1.42 0.53 -1.84
C SER A 150 -1.21 0.18 -0.35
N ALA A 151 -0.19 0.75 0.31
CA ALA A 151 0.09 0.50 1.72
C ALA A 151 -1.02 1.04 2.64
N SER A 152 -1.74 2.09 2.19
CA SER A 152 -2.90 2.61 2.93
C SER A 152 -3.94 1.53 3.24
N ARG A 153 -4.17 0.58 2.30
CA ARG A 153 -5.12 -0.52 2.48
C ARG A 153 -4.60 -1.63 3.38
N SER A 154 -3.28 -1.81 3.49
CA SER A 154 -2.67 -2.80 4.39
C SER A 154 -2.72 -2.44 5.87
N ILE A 155 -3.19 -1.23 6.20
CA ILE A 155 -3.50 -0.81 7.57
C ILE A 155 -4.78 -1.50 8.07
N TYR A 156 -5.71 -1.79 7.15
CA TYR A 156 -7.02 -2.38 7.46
C TYR A 156 -7.15 -3.77 6.84
N GLY A 157 -8.06 -4.54 7.39
CA GLY A 157 -8.42 -5.86 6.86
C GLY A 157 -9.76 -6.31 7.43
N PRO A 158 -10.32 -7.36 6.87
CA PRO A 158 -9.87 -8.18 5.72
C PRO A 158 -10.13 -7.54 4.35
N VAL A 159 -11.02 -6.55 4.27
CA VAL A 159 -11.37 -5.81 3.05
C VAL A 159 -11.15 -4.32 3.29
N ALA A 160 -10.49 -3.64 2.36
CA ALA A 160 -10.23 -2.21 2.48
C ALA A 160 -10.45 -1.48 1.15
N VAL A 161 -11.01 -0.26 1.23
CA VAL A 161 -11.20 0.66 0.11
C VAL A 161 -10.30 1.87 0.28
N TRP A 162 -9.70 2.33 -0.83
CA TRP A 162 -8.93 3.56 -0.90
C TRP A 162 -9.23 4.29 -2.21
N GLY A 163 -9.34 5.61 -2.11
CA GLY A 163 -9.75 6.51 -3.18
C GLY A 163 -11.21 6.94 -3.00
N LYS A 164 -11.49 8.22 -3.26
CA LYS A 164 -12.81 8.82 -3.09
C LYS A 164 -13.81 8.21 -4.07
N THR A 165 -14.96 7.76 -3.56
CA THR A 165 -16.05 7.17 -4.35
C THR A 165 -17.40 7.41 -3.69
N LYS A 166 -18.46 7.58 -4.51
CA LYS A 166 -19.84 7.72 -4.00
C LYS A 166 -20.41 6.44 -3.37
N HIS A 167 -19.75 5.30 -3.60
CA HIS A 167 -20.25 3.98 -3.17
C HIS A 167 -19.89 3.64 -1.72
N PHE A 168 -18.89 4.31 -1.13
CA PHE A 168 -18.49 4.09 0.26
C PHE A 168 -18.42 5.42 0.99
N GLU A 169 -19.21 5.56 2.05
CA GLU A 169 -19.12 6.69 2.97
C GLU A 169 -17.71 6.81 3.54
N ASN A 170 -17.28 8.04 3.80
CA ASN A 170 -15.97 8.37 4.36
C ASN A 170 -14.78 7.88 3.51
N SER A 171 -15.00 7.41 2.27
CA SER A 171 -13.90 7.10 1.35
C SER A 171 -13.10 8.35 1.03
N SER A 172 -11.78 8.21 0.95
CA SER A 172 -10.86 9.32 0.77
C SER A 172 -9.70 8.94 -0.15
N ASP A 173 -9.15 9.93 -0.84
CA ASP A 173 -7.90 9.78 -1.58
C ASP A 173 -6.67 9.78 -0.64
N ASP A 174 -6.82 10.30 0.58
CA ASP A 174 -5.73 10.45 1.53
C ASP A 174 -5.50 9.19 2.39
N TYR A 175 -6.53 8.43 2.67
CA TYR A 175 -6.46 7.22 3.52
C TYR A 175 -7.42 6.15 3.03
N ALA A 176 -7.17 4.92 3.44
CA ALA A 176 -8.08 3.80 3.23
C ALA A 176 -9.09 3.69 4.38
N ILE A 177 -10.18 3.00 4.12
CA ILE A 177 -11.19 2.63 5.12
C ILE A 177 -11.46 1.13 5.11
N PRO A 178 -11.80 0.51 6.24
CA PRO A 178 -12.23 -0.89 6.28
C PRO A 178 -13.63 -1.05 5.68
N VAL A 179 -13.87 -2.22 5.07
CA VAL A 179 -15.22 -2.65 4.64
C VAL A 179 -15.64 -3.79 5.56
N ASN A 180 -16.61 -3.50 6.43
CA ASN A 180 -17.06 -4.43 7.47
C ASN A 180 -18.34 -5.20 7.08
N ASN A 181 -19.08 -4.72 6.08
CA ASN A 181 -20.32 -5.33 5.63
C ASN A 181 -20.10 -6.10 4.30
N TYR A 182 -19.87 -7.41 4.42
CA TYR A 182 -19.77 -8.32 3.29
C TYR A 182 -20.29 -9.72 3.69
N HIS A 183 -20.70 -10.50 2.70
CA HIS A 183 -21.29 -11.80 2.90
C HIS A 183 -20.25 -12.81 3.43
N LYS A 184 -20.67 -13.71 4.33
CA LYS A 184 -19.82 -14.71 5.00
C LYS A 184 -19.05 -15.64 4.05
N ILE A 185 -19.50 -15.81 2.81
CA ILE A 185 -18.80 -16.62 1.80
C ILE A 185 -17.38 -16.15 1.52
N PHE A 186 -17.10 -14.86 1.74
CA PHE A 186 -15.78 -14.26 1.55
C PHE A 186 -14.85 -14.38 2.77
N ASN A 187 -15.33 -14.90 3.93
CA ASN A 187 -14.49 -15.04 5.13
C ASN A 187 -13.32 -16.02 4.93
N ASN A 188 -13.50 -17.02 4.10
CA ASN A 188 -12.51 -18.06 3.82
C ASN A 188 -12.02 -18.01 2.36
N TYR A 189 -12.12 -16.84 1.71
CA TYR A 189 -11.62 -16.69 0.36
C TYR A 189 -10.09 -16.80 0.35
N MET A 190 -9.56 -17.65 -0.50
CA MET A 190 -8.12 -17.91 -0.61
C MET A 190 -7.61 -17.39 -1.95
N ASP A 191 -6.45 -16.72 -1.89
CA ASP A 191 -5.68 -16.33 -3.06
C ASP A 191 -4.45 -17.23 -3.17
N THR A 192 -4.34 -17.95 -4.28
CA THR A 192 -3.20 -18.83 -4.58
C THR A 192 -2.27 -18.12 -5.54
N ILE A 193 -1.07 -17.82 -5.07
CA ILE A 193 -0.07 -17.09 -5.85
C ILE A 193 0.83 -18.10 -6.56
N LEU A 194 0.77 -18.12 -7.89
CA LEU A 194 1.66 -18.92 -8.72
C LEU A 194 2.92 -18.10 -9.07
N ILE A 195 4.08 -18.57 -8.63
CA ILE A 195 5.37 -17.95 -8.97
C ILE A 195 5.86 -18.61 -10.24
N VAL A 196 5.67 -17.93 -11.38
CA VAL A 196 6.08 -18.42 -12.70
C VAL A 196 7.56 -18.16 -12.96
N ASP A 197 8.09 -17.07 -12.40
CA ASP A 197 9.46 -16.65 -12.55
C ASP A 197 10.02 -16.13 -11.22
N HIS A 198 11.25 -16.52 -10.89
CA HIS A 198 11.97 -16.07 -9.70
C HIS A 198 12.89 -14.86 -9.97
N GLU A 199 12.98 -14.43 -11.22
CA GLU A 199 13.84 -13.31 -11.58
C GLU A 199 13.26 -11.96 -11.13
N LYS A 200 14.14 -10.98 -11.05
CA LYS A 200 13.74 -9.62 -10.67
C LYS A 200 12.98 -8.98 -11.82
N LYS A 201 11.85 -8.35 -11.51
CA LYS A 201 11.04 -7.60 -12.49
C LYS A 201 11.86 -6.56 -13.25
N ASP A 202 11.79 -6.57 -14.57
CA ASP A 202 12.42 -5.57 -15.45
C ASP A 202 11.79 -4.18 -15.29
N VAL A 203 10.47 -4.14 -15.13
CA VAL A 203 9.71 -2.89 -15.05
C VAL A 203 9.22 -2.64 -13.63
N SER A 204 9.54 -1.46 -13.09
CA SER A 204 9.08 -1.07 -11.76
C SER A 204 7.58 -0.71 -11.76
N SER A 205 6.88 -0.96 -10.64
CA SER A 205 5.48 -0.52 -10.48
C SER A 205 5.31 1.00 -10.64
N SER A 206 6.32 1.80 -10.33
CA SER A 206 6.26 3.26 -10.53
C SER A 206 6.21 3.62 -12.00
N HIS A 207 7.00 2.97 -12.84
CA HIS A 207 6.98 3.16 -14.28
C HIS A 207 5.62 2.73 -14.88
N GLY A 208 5.08 1.60 -14.43
CA GLY A 208 3.74 1.18 -14.83
C GLY A 208 2.65 2.22 -14.52
N HIS A 209 2.69 2.86 -13.35
CA HIS A 209 1.77 3.96 -13.04
C HIS A 209 1.96 5.19 -13.93
N GLU A 210 3.18 5.49 -14.37
CA GLU A 210 3.48 6.62 -15.25
C GLU A 210 2.89 6.44 -16.64
N LEU A 211 2.86 5.20 -17.16
CA LEU A 211 2.25 4.88 -18.46
C LEU A 211 0.77 5.29 -18.53
N MET A 212 0.05 5.29 -17.40
CA MET A 212 -1.34 5.75 -17.36
C MET A 212 -1.52 7.24 -17.64
N ASN A 213 -0.49 8.06 -17.50
CA ASN A 213 -0.64 9.51 -17.71
C ASN A 213 -0.94 9.85 -19.17
N THR A 214 -0.40 9.08 -20.10
CA THR A 214 -0.54 9.27 -21.57
C THR A 214 -1.38 8.19 -22.25
N HIS A 215 -1.94 7.24 -21.47
CA HIS A 215 -2.67 6.11 -22.02
C HIS A 215 -3.98 6.54 -22.67
N ILE A 216 -4.26 6.08 -23.88
CA ILE A 216 -5.43 6.50 -24.68
C ILE A 216 -6.76 6.11 -24.01
N PHE A 217 -6.82 4.99 -23.27
CA PHE A 217 -7.99 4.53 -22.54
C PHE A 217 -8.04 4.99 -21.08
N LYS A 218 -7.25 6.01 -20.69
CA LYS A 218 -7.18 6.48 -19.31
C LYS A 218 -8.55 6.86 -18.74
N VAL A 219 -9.34 7.62 -19.50
CA VAL A 219 -10.66 8.10 -19.04
C VAL A 219 -11.62 6.94 -18.84
N ASP A 220 -11.70 6.06 -19.83
CA ASP A 220 -12.60 4.89 -19.78
C ASP A 220 -12.21 3.94 -18.64
N ARG A 221 -10.90 3.75 -18.44
CA ARG A 221 -10.38 2.95 -17.33
C ARG A 221 -10.79 3.51 -15.96
N VAL A 222 -10.70 4.83 -15.79
CA VAL A 222 -11.09 5.50 -14.53
C VAL A 222 -12.60 5.36 -14.30
N ASN A 223 -13.41 5.62 -15.32
CA ASN A 223 -14.87 5.48 -15.25
C ASN A 223 -15.26 4.03 -14.91
N LYS A 224 -14.65 3.06 -15.60
CA LYS A 224 -14.92 1.65 -15.35
C LYS A 224 -14.53 1.20 -13.94
N ALA A 225 -13.43 1.74 -13.38
CA ALA A 225 -13.04 1.46 -11.99
C ALA A 225 -14.11 1.96 -11.00
N HIS A 226 -14.70 3.14 -11.23
CA HIS A 226 -15.79 3.65 -10.40
C HIS A 226 -17.06 2.79 -10.48
N GLU A 227 -17.44 2.31 -11.68
CA GLU A 227 -18.55 1.38 -11.87
C GLU A 227 -18.26 0.06 -11.13
N ASN A 228 -17.10 -0.54 -11.39
CA ASN A 228 -16.70 -1.81 -10.81
C ASN A 228 -16.63 -1.77 -9.27
N ILE A 229 -16.25 -0.65 -8.65
CA ILE A 229 -16.34 -0.48 -7.19
C ILE A 229 -17.78 -0.60 -6.69
N GLY A 230 -18.74 -0.01 -7.41
CA GLY A 230 -20.16 -0.09 -7.04
C GLY A 230 -20.73 -1.49 -7.19
N ASP A 231 -20.42 -2.14 -8.28
CA ASP A 231 -20.93 -3.50 -8.57
C ASP A 231 -20.24 -4.55 -7.68
N LEU A 232 -18.93 -4.41 -7.46
CA LEU A 232 -18.22 -5.28 -6.52
C LEU A 232 -18.74 -5.13 -5.08
N LYS A 233 -19.11 -3.92 -4.65
CA LYS A 233 -19.77 -3.71 -3.35
C LYS A 233 -21.07 -4.50 -3.24
N LYS A 234 -21.92 -4.49 -4.29
CA LYS A 234 -23.16 -5.26 -4.34
C LYS A 234 -22.88 -6.76 -4.22
N SER A 235 -21.94 -7.27 -5.02
CA SER A 235 -21.54 -8.68 -5.00
C SER A 235 -20.97 -9.11 -3.64
N LEU A 236 -20.15 -8.26 -3.02
CA LEU A 236 -19.62 -8.53 -1.69
C LEU A 236 -20.72 -8.61 -0.62
N ILE A 237 -21.76 -7.77 -0.69
CA ILE A 237 -22.87 -7.77 0.27
C ILE A 237 -23.81 -8.97 0.02
N SER A 238 -24.15 -9.25 -1.23
CA SER A 238 -25.10 -10.34 -1.58
C SER A 238 -24.49 -11.74 -1.51
N GLY A 239 -23.17 -11.86 -1.64
CA GLY A 239 -22.48 -13.15 -1.80
C GLY A 239 -22.54 -13.69 -3.23
N ASP A 240 -22.86 -12.86 -4.22
CA ASP A 240 -22.88 -13.21 -5.63
C ASP A 240 -21.45 -13.42 -6.16
N LEU A 241 -21.03 -14.69 -6.16
CA LEU A 241 -19.71 -15.10 -6.62
C LEU A 241 -19.53 -14.96 -8.14
N GLU A 242 -20.57 -15.14 -8.93
CA GLU A 242 -20.47 -15.05 -10.38
C GLU A 242 -20.12 -13.61 -10.81
N SER A 243 -20.89 -12.64 -10.34
CA SER A 243 -20.59 -11.23 -10.56
C SER A 243 -19.24 -10.82 -9.99
N PHE A 244 -18.88 -11.32 -8.78
CA PHE A 244 -17.59 -11.07 -8.17
C PHE A 244 -16.44 -11.55 -9.05
N ILE A 245 -16.46 -12.80 -9.51
CA ILE A 245 -15.44 -13.41 -10.36
C ILE A 245 -15.32 -12.61 -11.66
N HIS A 246 -16.45 -12.36 -12.32
CA HIS A 246 -16.47 -11.61 -13.58
C HIS A 246 -15.78 -10.22 -13.44
N ILE A 247 -16.11 -9.46 -12.40
CA ILE A 247 -15.53 -8.13 -12.19
C ILE A 247 -14.01 -8.24 -11.95
N VAL A 248 -13.57 -9.17 -11.10
CA VAL A 248 -12.14 -9.33 -10.75
C VAL A 248 -11.30 -9.77 -11.95
N GLU A 249 -11.83 -10.67 -12.77
CA GLU A 249 -11.19 -11.11 -14.03
C GLU A 249 -11.10 -9.96 -15.04
N GLN A 250 -12.17 -9.22 -15.26
CA GLN A 250 -12.16 -8.06 -16.15
C GLN A 250 -11.15 -6.99 -15.70
N GLU A 251 -11.05 -6.74 -14.40
CA GLU A 251 -10.04 -5.82 -13.83
C GLU A 251 -8.60 -6.30 -14.09
N ALA A 252 -8.35 -7.60 -14.02
CA ALA A 252 -7.05 -8.18 -14.32
C ALA A 252 -6.71 -8.09 -15.81
N LEU A 253 -7.67 -8.41 -16.69
CA LEU A 253 -7.52 -8.33 -18.15
C LEU A 253 -7.31 -6.88 -18.61
N MET A 254 -8.07 -5.93 -18.09
CA MET A 254 -7.88 -4.50 -18.41
C MET A 254 -6.47 -3.99 -18.06
N LEU A 255 -5.87 -4.53 -17.00
CA LEU A 255 -4.50 -4.20 -16.65
C LEU A 255 -3.49 -4.73 -17.67
N SER A 256 -3.76 -5.90 -18.29
CA SER A 256 -2.89 -6.48 -19.30
C SER A 256 -2.91 -5.71 -20.63
N LEU A 257 -4.02 -4.99 -20.94
CA LEU A 257 -4.14 -4.18 -22.16
C LEU A 257 -3.13 -3.03 -22.25
N ILE A 258 -2.53 -2.62 -21.14
CA ILE A 258 -1.49 -1.58 -21.11
C ILE A 258 -0.26 -1.98 -21.92
N HIS A 259 0.04 -3.27 -22.00
CA HIS A 259 1.13 -3.80 -22.82
C HIS A 259 0.82 -3.85 -24.31
N ILE A 260 -0.46 -3.72 -24.71
CA ILE A 260 -0.90 -3.77 -26.12
C ILE A 260 -0.82 -2.41 -26.79
N SER A 261 -0.80 -1.33 -26.04
CA SER A 261 -0.84 0.06 -26.55
C SER A 261 0.51 0.67 -26.92
N GLU A 262 1.64 -0.01 -26.68
CA GLU A 262 2.90 0.38 -27.32
C GLU A 262 2.94 -0.19 -28.75
N PRO A 263 2.86 0.62 -29.78
CA PRO A 263 3.18 0.14 -31.12
C PRO A 263 4.63 -0.31 -31.09
N THR A 264 4.87 -1.60 -31.28
CA THR A 264 6.21 -2.11 -31.60
C THR A 264 6.69 -1.31 -32.81
N ARG A 265 7.47 -0.27 -32.57
CA ARG A 265 8.33 0.29 -33.62
C ARG A 265 9.35 -0.80 -33.92
N ARG A 266 8.97 -1.70 -34.80
CA ARG A 266 9.95 -2.47 -35.57
C ARG A 266 10.71 -1.40 -36.36
N SER A 267 11.94 -1.13 -35.95
CA SER A 267 12.92 -0.48 -36.80
C SER A 267 13.00 -1.27 -38.10
N MET A 268 12.48 -0.69 -39.17
CA MET A 268 12.86 -1.08 -40.50
C MET A 268 14.29 -0.62 -40.75
#